data_37ee44d891de65cdb84e2f39e475594f
#
_entry.id   37ee44d891de65cdb84e2f39e475594f
#
_cell.length_a   1.000
_cell.length_b   1.000
_cell.length_c   1.000
_cell.angle_alpha   90.00
_cell.angle_beta   90.00
_cell.angle_gamma   90.00
#
_symmetry.space_group_name_H-M   'P 1'
#
loop_
_entity.id
_entity.type
_entity.pdbx_description
1 polymer ?
#
loop_
_entity_poly.entity_id
_entity_poly.type
_entity_poly.pdbx_seq_one_letter_code
_entity_poly.pdbx_strand_id
1 'polypeptide(L)'
;MKQSKMLIPTLREMPSDAQVISHALLLRAGYVRQVSAGVYSYLPLANRVIEKAKNIMRQEFEKIGAVEMLAPALLSADLWRESGRYETYGDDLFKLKNREGSDFILGPTHEETFTALVRDSVKSYKQLPLNLYQIQPKYRDEKRPRNGLLRTREFIMKDAYSFHANYDSLDVTYDEYKSAYEKIFTRSEIDFKAIIGDGGAMGGKDSQEFMAITPDRTDLDRWLVLDKSVASLDEIPADVLEAIKAELSNWMVSGEDTIAYSSESSYAANLEMATNEYKPSNRVAAETELVRVETPNCKTIDEVAAFLQVSEEQTIKTLVYIADEKPVVALLVGNDQLNEVKLKNHLGADFFEAATEAEVQELFGANFGSLGPVNLPEDVTIIADRKVQDLSNAVAGANEDGYHLTGVNPGRDFTAEYVDIR
;
A
#
# COMPACT_ATOMS: atom_id res chain seq x y z
N MET A 1 -41.19 9.27 6.88
CA MET A 1 -41.09 9.43 5.41
C MET A 1 -41.73 8.20 4.77
N LYS A 2 -42.51 8.38 3.71
CA LYS A 2 -43.17 7.24 3.04
C LYS A 2 -42.21 6.65 1.99
N GLN A 3 -42.02 5.33 1.99
CA GLN A 3 -41.16 4.63 1.04
C GLN A 3 -41.56 4.93 -0.43
N SER A 4 -42.87 5.04 -0.71
CA SER A 4 -43.38 5.39 -2.03
C SER A 4 -42.99 6.77 -2.58
N LYS A 5 -42.38 7.62 -1.73
CA LYS A 5 -41.86 8.95 -2.11
C LYS A 5 -40.32 9.01 -2.13
N MET A 6 -39.66 7.87 -1.90
CA MET A 6 -38.20 7.77 -1.94
C MET A 6 -37.77 7.20 -3.30
N LEU A 7 -36.72 7.76 -3.87
CA LEU A 7 -36.09 7.21 -5.06
C LEU A 7 -35.23 6.01 -4.63
N ILE A 8 -35.83 4.80 -4.72
CA ILE A 8 -35.18 3.51 -4.39
C ILE A 8 -35.35 2.59 -5.61
N PRO A 9 -34.59 2.78 -6.67
CA PRO A 9 -34.71 2.01 -7.91
C PRO A 9 -33.96 0.68 -7.77
N THR A 10 -34.60 -0.31 -7.16
CA THR A 10 -34.06 -1.66 -7.05
C THR A 10 -34.03 -2.36 -8.41
N LEU A 11 -33.04 -3.24 -8.60
CA LEU A 11 -32.91 -4.08 -9.78
C LEU A 11 -33.29 -5.52 -9.42
N ARG A 12 -33.96 -6.19 -10.36
CA ARG A 12 -34.35 -7.59 -10.19
C ARG A 12 -33.17 -8.53 -10.40
N GLU A 13 -32.39 -8.23 -11.44
CA GLU A 13 -31.22 -9.00 -11.83
C GLU A 13 -29.94 -8.33 -11.31
N MET A 14 -28.88 -9.12 -11.14
CA MET A 14 -27.56 -8.61 -10.83
C MET A 14 -26.99 -7.85 -12.03
N PRO A 15 -26.36 -6.67 -11.82
CA PRO A 15 -25.72 -5.95 -12.91
C PRO A 15 -24.55 -6.74 -13.49
N SER A 16 -24.53 -6.88 -14.82
CA SER A 16 -23.51 -7.66 -15.53
C SER A 16 -22.10 -7.02 -15.52
N ASP A 17 -22.03 -5.74 -15.25
CA ASP A 17 -20.82 -4.93 -15.20
C ASP A 17 -20.19 -4.86 -13.79
N ALA A 18 -20.88 -5.35 -12.76
CA ALA A 18 -20.37 -5.42 -11.41
C ALA A 18 -19.50 -6.68 -11.24
N GLN A 19 -18.23 -6.49 -10.90
CA GLN A 19 -17.26 -7.58 -10.71
C GLN A 19 -17.21 -8.10 -9.26
N VAL A 20 -17.52 -7.23 -8.29
CA VAL A 20 -17.47 -7.53 -6.85
C VAL A 20 -18.85 -7.48 -6.25
N ILE A 21 -19.10 -8.37 -5.27
CA ILE A 21 -20.40 -8.54 -4.64
C ILE A 21 -20.94 -7.25 -4.01
N SER A 22 -20.10 -6.49 -3.32
CA SER A 22 -20.49 -5.22 -2.69
C SER A 22 -21.03 -4.22 -3.71
N HIS A 23 -20.38 -4.08 -4.87
CA HIS A 23 -20.82 -3.21 -5.95
C HIS A 23 -22.17 -3.66 -6.52
N ALA A 24 -22.30 -4.97 -6.81
CA ALA A 24 -23.53 -5.55 -7.33
C ALA A 24 -24.71 -5.32 -6.38
N LEU A 25 -24.53 -5.55 -5.09
CA LEU A 25 -25.58 -5.37 -4.08
C LEU A 25 -25.96 -3.89 -3.90
N LEU A 26 -25.01 -2.96 -3.90
CA LEU A 26 -25.28 -1.53 -3.80
C LEU A 26 -26.09 -1.02 -5.00
N LEU A 27 -25.78 -1.47 -6.21
CA LEU A 27 -26.56 -1.16 -7.42
C LEU A 27 -27.95 -1.79 -7.36
N ARG A 28 -28.03 -3.09 -7.03
CA ARG A 28 -29.29 -3.84 -7.00
C ARG A 28 -30.26 -3.31 -5.95
N ALA A 29 -29.76 -2.96 -4.78
CA ALA A 29 -30.56 -2.41 -3.68
C ALA A 29 -30.95 -0.94 -3.86
N GLY A 30 -30.50 -0.28 -4.94
CA GLY A 30 -30.81 1.13 -5.20
C GLY A 30 -30.13 2.08 -4.25
N TYR A 31 -28.90 1.78 -3.82
CA TYR A 31 -28.07 2.66 -3.00
C TYR A 31 -27.31 3.66 -3.86
N VAL A 32 -26.74 3.18 -4.96
CA VAL A 32 -25.91 4.01 -5.84
C VAL A 32 -26.28 3.87 -7.30
N ARG A 33 -25.90 4.85 -8.12
CA ARG A 33 -25.89 4.77 -9.58
C ARG A 33 -24.60 5.39 -10.11
N GLN A 34 -24.00 4.68 -11.03
CA GLN A 34 -22.81 5.16 -11.73
C GLN A 34 -23.19 6.26 -12.71
N VAL A 35 -22.47 7.37 -12.66
CA VAL A 35 -22.60 8.51 -13.60
C VAL A 35 -21.55 8.38 -14.69
N SER A 36 -20.32 8.08 -14.29
CA SER A 36 -19.20 7.74 -15.17
C SER A 36 -18.22 6.85 -14.41
N ALA A 37 -17.18 6.36 -15.08
CA ALA A 37 -16.19 5.49 -14.45
C ALA A 37 -15.58 6.15 -13.19
N GLY A 38 -15.79 5.53 -12.01
CA GLY A 38 -15.33 6.03 -10.72
C GLY A 38 -16.10 7.22 -10.16
N VAL A 39 -17.27 7.57 -10.73
CA VAL A 39 -18.12 8.66 -10.24
C VAL A 39 -19.55 8.13 -10.03
N TYR A 40 -20.07 8.29 -8.82
CA TYR A 40 -21.35 7.72 -8.41
C TYR A 40 -22.28 8.74 -7.77
N SER A 41 -23.57 8.60 -8.07
CA SER A 41 -24.63 9.25 -7.30
C SER A 41 -25.00 8.39 -6.10
N TYR A 42 -24.94 8.94 -4.90
CA TYR A 42 -25.46 8.33 -3.69
C TYR A 42 -26.97 8.60 -3.57
N LEU A 43 -27.77 7.55 -3.67
CA LEU A 43 -29.23 7.68 -3.60
C LEU A 43 -29.71 7.83 -2.14
N PRO A 44 -30.99 8.10 -1.89
CA PRO A 44 -31.47 8.44 -0.54
C PRO A 44 -31.11 7.43 0.57
N LEU A 45 -31.05 6.13 0.28
CA LEU A 45 -30.66 5.12 1.26
C LEU A 45 -29.16 5.19 1.57
N ALA A 46 -28.32 5.28 0.53
CA ALA A 46 -26.87 5.42 0.71
C ALA A 46 -26.51 6.70 1.48
N ASN A 47 -27.12 7.83 1.10
CA ASN A 47 -26.87 9.10 1.80
C ASN A 47 -27.21 9.02 3.30
N ARG A 48 -28.27 8.29 3.67
CA ARG A 48 -28.59 8.06 5.10
C ARG A 48 -27.53 7.22 5.83
N VAL A 49 -26.96 6.22 5.16
CA VAL A 49 -25.85 5.43 5.73
C VAL A 49 -24.60 6.30 5.89
N ILE A 50 -24.26 7.08 4.87
CA ILE A 50 -23.13 8.02 4.91
C ILE A 50 -23.29 9.02 6.08
N GLU A 51 -24.48 9.60 6.26
CA GLU A 51 -24.72 10.54 7.38
C GLU A 51 -24.64 9.84 8.76
N LYS A 52 -25.02 8.58 8.88
CA LYS A 52 -24.79 7.81 10.12
C LYS A 52 -23.30 7.62 10.38
N ALA A 53 -22.52 7.22 9.38
CA ALA A 53 -21.08 7.06 9.50
C ALA A 53 -20.39 8.39 9.89
N LYS A 54 -20.75 9.49 9.21
CA LYS A 54 -20.27 10.83 9.55
C LYS A 54 -20.56 11.21 11.01
N ASN A 55 -21.78 10.91 11.48
CA ASN A 55 -22.16 11.23 12.87
C ASN A 55 -21.39 10.40 13.90
N ILE A 56 -21.06 9.13 13.61
CA ILE A 56 -20.17 8.34 14.46
C ILE A 56 -18.79 9.00 14.53
N MET A 57 -18.22 9.40 13.40
CA MET A 57 -16.93 10.10 13.32
C MET A 57 -16.94 11.41 14.11
N ARG A 58 -17.95 12.28 13.92
CA ARG A 58 -18.10 13.54 14.66
C ARG A 58 -18.09 13.32 16.16
N GLN A 59 -18.88 12.35 16.64
CA GLN A 59 -18.96 12.05 18.07
C GLN A 59 -17.65 11.56 18.68
N GLU A 60 -16.86 10.77 17.95
CA GLU A 60 -15.57 10.29 18.48
C GLU A 60 -14.49 11.39 18.40
N PHE A 61 -14.50 12.22 17.35
CA PHE A 61 -13.55 13.33 17.22
C PHE A 61 -13.85 14.47 18.21
N GLU A 62 -15.11 14.74 18.50
CA GLU A 62 -15.49 15.72 19.54
C GLU A 62 -14.93 15.32 20.92
N LYS A 63 -14.89 14.01 21.26
CA LYS A 63 -14.34 13.51 22.52
C LYS A 63 -12.84 13.75 22.68
N ILE A 64 -12.09 13.83 21.57
CA ILE A 64 -10.66 14.15 21.58
C ILE A 64 -10.39 15.64 21.31
N GLY A 65 -11.42 16.49 21.38
CA GLY A 65 -11.29 17.93 21.20
C GLY A 65 -11.02 18.39 19.77
N ALA A 66 -11.22 17.54 18.77
CA ALA A 66 -11.09 17.93 17.37
C ALA A 66 -12.28 18.81 16.93
N VAL A 67 -12.00 19.85 16.13
CA VAL A 67 -12.99 20.83 15.68
C VAL A 67 -13.23 20.69 14.17
N GLU A 68 -14.52 20.52 13.81
CA GLU A 68 -14.92 20.43 12.41
C GLU A 68 -14.91 21.81 11.74
N MET A 69 -14.34 21.89 10.55
CA MET A 69 -14.43 23.03 9.65
C MET A 69 -14.65 22.53 8.21
N LEU A 70 -14.81 23.44 7.28
CA LEU A 70 -14.96 23.11 5.86
C LEU A 70 -14.06 24.02 5.03
N ALA A 71 -13.07 23.44 4.36
CA ALA A 71 -12.21 24.11 3.40
C ALA A 71 -12.78 23.98 1.97
N PRO A 72 -12.37 24.84 1.01
CA PRO A 72 -12.78 24.71 -0.38
C PRO A 72 -12.31 23.38 -1.01
N ALA A 73 -13.12 22.78 -1.86
CA ALA A 73 -12.70 21.64 -2.68
C ALA A 73 -11.93 22.08 -3.94
N LEU A 74 -12.19 23.30 -4.43
CA LEU A 74 -11.44 23.93 -5.53
C LEU A 74 -10.29 24.73 -4.93
N LEU A 75 -9.06 24.33 -5.17
CA LEU A 75 -7.86 24.89 -4.55
C LEU A 75 -7.01 25.64 -5.57
N SER A 76 -6.32 26.71 -5.11
CA SER A 76 -5.28 27.35 -5.91
C SER A 76 -4.08 26.41 -6.08
N ALA A 77 -3.56 26.31 -7.29
CA ALA A 77 -2.34 25.57 -7.57
C ALA A 77 -1.09 26.17 -6.87
N ASP A 78 -1.14 27.44 -6.45
CA ASP A 78 0.02 28.14 -5.88
C ASP A 78 0.47 27.52 -4.54
N LEU A 79 -0.47 27.14 -3.67
CA LEU A 79 -0.14 26.44 -2.41
C LEU A 79 0.52 25.08 -2.67
N TRP A 80 0.07 24.38 -3.70
CA TRP A 80 0.62 23.10 -4.11
C TRP A 80 2.00 23.22 -4.78
N ARG A 81 2.25 24.34 -5.45
CA ARG A 81 3.59 24.67 -5.96
C ARG A 81 4.53 25.06 -4.81
N GLU A 82 4.03 25.77 -3.81
CA GLU A 82 4.81 26.10 -2.60
C GLU A 82 5.32 24.85 -1.86
N SER A 83 4.48 23.79 -1.76
CA SER A 83 4.87 22.50 -1.16
C SER A 83 5.68 21.60 -2.11
N GLY A 84 5.75 21.90 -3.40
CA GLY A 84 6.33 21.05 -4.44
C GLY A 84 5.40 19.91 -4.92
N ARG A 85 4.26 19.70 -4.26
CA ARG A 85 3.35 18.57 -4.55
C ARG A 85 2.54 18.74 -5.84
N TYR A 86 2.49 19.93 -6.43
CA TYR A 86 1.86 20.13 -7.74
C TYR A 86 2.48 19.25 -8.83
N GLU A 87 3.79 19.00 -8.75
CA GLU A 87 4.52 18.14 -9.69
C GLU A 87 4.65 16.70 -9.15
N THR A 88 5.03 16.53 -7.89
CA THR A 88 5.32 15.21 -7.31
C THR A 88 4.09 14.34 -7.03
N TYR A 89 2.90 14.92 -6.94
CA TYR A 89 1.66 14.15 -6.79
C TYR A 89 1.27 13.38 -8.06
N GLY A 90 1.85 13.74 -9.19
CA GLY A 90 1.71 13.04 -10.47
C GLY A 90 0.36 13.22 -11.17
N ASP A 91 0.00 12.19 -11.92
CA ASP A 91 -1.17 12.19 -12.81
C ASP A 91 -2.52 12.07 -12.07
N ASP A 92 -2.50 11.64 -10.80
CA ASP A 92 -3.71 11.54 -9.98
C ASP A 92 -4.28 12.90 -9.56
N LEU A 93 -3.59 14.00 -9.84
CA LEU A 93 -4.02 15.34 -9.54
C LEU A 93 -4.90 15.92 -10.66
N PHE A 94 -6.19 16.16 -10.39
CA PHE A 94 -7.05 16.92 -11.31
C PHE A 94 -6.60 18.37 -11.42
N LYS A 95 -5.96 18.75 -12.52
CA LYS A 95 -5.47 20.09 -12.84
C LYS A 95 -6.48 20.83 -13.74
N LEU A 96 -6.82 22.06 -13.39
CA LEU A 96 -7.84 22.86 -14.04
C LEU A 96 -7.31 24.26 -14.34
N LYS A 97 -7.93 24.93 -15.33
CA LYS A 97 -7.71 26.36 -15.58
C LYS A 97 -9.04 27.11 -15.48
N ASN A 98 -9.01 28.28 -14.83
CA ASN A 98 -10.15 29.18 -14.89
C ASN A 98 -10.18 29.93 -16.23
N ARG A 99 -11.20 30.80 -16.41
CA ARG A 99 -11.38 31.58 -17.65
C ARG A 99 -10.25 32.58 -17.92
N GLU A 100 -9.51 32.96 -16.90
CA GLU A 100 -8.39 33.90 -16.96
C GLU A 100 -7.04 33.18 -17.13
N GLY A 101 -7.05 31.84 -17.21
CA GLY A 101 -5.86 31.03 -17.39
C GLY A 101 -5.12 30.69 -16.10
N SER A 102 -5.66 31.07 -14.93
CA SER A 102 -5.07 30.69 -13.64
C SER A 102 -5.26 29.20 -13.35
N ASP A 103 -4.24 28.57 -12.77
CA ASP A 103 -4.27 27.15 -12.45
C ASP A 103 -4.97 26.89 -11.11
N PHE A 104 -5.84 25.89 -11.13
CA PHE A 104 -6.53 25.33 -9.98
C PHE A 104 -6.40 23.82 -9.97
N ILE A 105 -6.71 23.21 -8.83
CA ILE A 105 -6.83 21.77 -8.67
C ILE A 105 -8.15 21.43 -7.96
N LEU A 106 -8.65 20.22 -8.18
CA LEU A 106 -9.62 19.62 -7.28
C LEU A 106 -8.88 18.91 -6.15
N GLY A 107 -9.18 19.25 -4.90
CA GLY A 107 -8.43 18.81 -3.73
C GLY A 107 -8.47 17.30 -3.52
N PRO A 108 -7.34 16.56 -3.67
CA PRO A 108 -7.24 15.16 -3.29
C PRO A 108 -7.01 14.99 -1.77
N THR A 109 -6.48 16.02 -1.13
CA THR A 109 -6.20 16.19 0.29
C THR A 109 -5.99 17.68 0.59
N HIS A 110 -5.80 18.10 1.85
CA HIS A 110 -5.82 19.54 2.22
C HIS A 110 -4.71 19.96 3.18
N GLU A 111 -3.59 19.29 3.25
CA GLU A 111 -2.44 19.64 4.09
C GLU A 111 -2.03 21.09 3.87
N GLU A 112 -1.84 21.51 2.62
CA GLU A 112 -1.43 22.85 2.25
C GLU A 112 -2.43 23.90 2.72
N THR A 113 -3.73 23.63 2.50
CA THR A 113 -4.79 24.59 2.85
C THR A 113 -4.89 24.80 4.36
N PHE A 114 -4.89 23.70 5.15
CA PHE A 114 -4.95 23.80 6.61
C PHE A 114 -3.69 24.42 7.18
N THR A 115 -2.52 24.07 6.65
CA THR A 115 -1.23 24.64 7.06
C THR A 115 -1.19 26.14 6.79
N ALA A 116 -1.63 26.61 5.61
CA ALA A 116 -1.69 28.02 5.28
C ALA A 116 -2.62 28.79 6.23
N LEU A 117 -3.83 28.26 6.49
CA LEU A 117 -4.78 28.87 7.41
C LEU A 117 -4.22 29.01 8.83
N VAL A 118 -3.56 27.96 9.35
CA VAL A 118 -2.94 27.96 10.68
C VAL A 118 -1.75 28.89 10.72
N ARG A 119 -0.85 28.85 9.73
CA ARG A 119 0.30 29.76 9.58
C ARG A 119 -0.12 31.24 9.65
N ASP A 120 -1.21 31.57 8.97
CA ASP A 120 -1.67 32.97 8.90
C ASP A 120 -2.44 33.40 10.15
N SER A 121 -3.03 32.46 10.89
CA SER A 121 -3.92 32.74 12.05
C SER A 121 -3.22 32.61 13.40
N VAL A 122 -2.30 31.65 13.55
CA VAL A 122 -1.59 31.38 14.81
C VAL A 122 -0.42 32.36 15.00
N LYS A 123 -0.47 33.14 16.06
CA LYS A 123 0.55 34.15 16.39
C LYS A 123 1.38 33.81 17.63
N SER A 124 1.01 32.75 18.35
CA SER A 124 1.70 32.31 19.55
C SER A 124 1.60 30.79 19.72
N TYR A 125 2.68 30.17 20.18
CA TYR A 125 2.69 28.75 20.56
C TYR A 125 1.65 28.39 21.64
N LYS A 126 1.18 29.38 22.39
CA LYS A 126 0.11 29.19 23.41
C LYS A 126 -1.25 28.89 22.79
N GLN A 127 -1.42 29.06 21.48
CA GLN A 127 -2.62 28.68 20.75
C GLN A 127 -2.57 27.23 20.27
N LEU A 128 -1.45 26.53 20.49
CA LEU A 128 -1.27 25.11 20.17
C LEU A 128 -1.45 24.24 21.43
N PRO A 129 -1.85 22.96 21.30
CA PRO A 129 -2.16 22.29 20.04
C PRO A 129 -3.48 22.74 19.42
N LEU A 130 -3.56 22.67 18.08
CA LEU A 130 -4.81 22.78 17.33
C LEU A 130 -5.11 21.43 16.69
N ASN A 131 -6.37 21.05 16.70
CA ASN A 131 -6.82 19.79 16.14
C ASN A 131 -8.07 20.07 15.28
N LEU A 132 -7.90 20.08 13.98
CA LEU A 132 -8.90 20.50 12.99
C LEU A 132 -9.21 19.34 12.04
N TYR A 133 -10.47 19.18 11.64
CA TYR A 133 -10.86 18.20 10.65
C TYR A 133 -11.99 18.66 9.76
N GLN A 134 -12.20 17.95 8.67
CA GLN A 134 -13.33 18.13 7.78
C GLN A 134 -13.86 16.81 7.25
N ILE A 135 -15.09 16.81 6.75
CA ILE A 135 -15.69 15.68 6.02
C ILE A 135 -16.28 16.24 4.73
N GLN A 136 -15.61 15.98 3.59
CA GLN A 136 -16.04 16.50 2.29
C GLN A 136 -15.63 15.61 1.13
N PRO A 137 -16.17 15.83 -0.09
CA PRO A 137 -15.69 15.20 -1.30
C PRO A 137 -14.22 15.50 -1.58
N LYS A 138 -13.51 14.48 -2.06
CA LYS A 138 -12.14 14.55 -2.58
C LYS A 138 -12.09 14.00 -3.99
N TYR A 139 -11.05 14.36 -4.72
CA TYR A 139 -10.92 14.07 -6.13
C TYR A 139 -9.52 13.53 -6.44
N ARG A 140 -9.47 12.36 -7.07
CA ARG A 140 -8.22 11.78 -7.60
C ARG A 140 -8.46 11.30 -9.01
N ASP A 141 -7.62 11.66 -9.97
CA ASP A 141 -7.75 11.22 -11.36
C ASP A 141 -7.28 9.78 -11.53
N GLU A 142 -7.94 8.90 -10.81
CA GLU A 142 -7.64 7.48 -10.78
C GLU A 142 -7.70 6.89 -12.20
N LYS A 143 -6.58 6.38 -12.69
CA LYS A 143 -6.43 5.83 -14.03
C LYS A 143 -7.37 4.64 -14.27
N ARG A 144 -7.55 3.79 -13.25
CA ARG A 144 -8.36 2.57 -13.34
C ARG A 144 -9.29 2.43 -12.13
N PRO A 145 -10.40 3.20 -12.08
CA PRO A 145 -11.41 3.00 -11.05
C PRO A 145 -11.93 1.56 -11.10
N ARG A 146 -12.05 0.92 -9.95
CA ARG A 146 -12.43 -0.50 -9.87
C ARG A 146 -13.15 -0.80 -8.57
N ASN A 147 -13.75 -1.99 -8.49
CA ASN A 147 -14.38 -2.51 -7.29
C ASN A 147 -15.52 -1.62 -6.73
N GLY A 148 -16.29 -0.98 -7.63
CA GLY A 148 -17.42 -0.12 -7.25
C GLY A 148 -16.98 1.11 -6.49
N LEU A 149 -17.36 1.22 -5.21
CA LEU A 149 -17.04 2.36 -4.35
C LEU A 149 -15.67 2.28 -3.67
N LEU A 150 -14.92 1.18 -3.82
CA LEU A 150 -13.63 1.03 -3.15
C LEU A 150 -12.55 1.93 -3.76
N ARG A 151 -12.54 2.07 -5.09
CA ARG A 151 -11.56 2.91 -5.78
C ARG A 151 -12.23 3.79 -6.83
N THR A 152 -12.45 5.05 -6.47
CA THR A 152 -13.24 6.03 -7.23
C THR A 152 -12.46 7.31 -7.49
N ARG A 153 -12.95 8.12 -8.44
CA ARG A 153 -12.39 9.45 -8.77
C ARG A 153 -12.93 10.55 -7.88
N GLU A 154 -14.17 10.40 -7.41
CA GLU A 154 -14.80 11.28 -6.43
C GLU A 154 -15.29 10.45 -5.25
N PHE A 155 -14.93 10.81 -4.04
CA PHE A 155 -15.29 10.10 -2.82
C PHE A 155 -15.35 11.07 -1.63
N ILE A 156 -16.03 10.66 -0.55
CA ILE A 156 -16.10 11.43 0.68
C ILE A 156 -14.99 10.98 1.61
N MET A 157 -14.16 11.91 2.06
CA MET A 157 -13.08 11.66 3.02
C MET A 157 -13.30 12.48 4.28
N LYS A 158 -13.02 11.89 5.42
CA LYS A 158 -12.69 12.62 6.63
C LYS A 158 -11.16 12.79 6.63
N ASP A 159 -10.69 14.00 6.65
CA ASP A 159 -9.28 14.36 6.81
C ASP A 159 -9.11 15.29 8.01
N ALA A 160 -8.06 15.05 8.79
CA ALA A 160 -7.78 15.77 10.01
C ALA A 160 -6.31 16.16 10.09
N TYR A 161 -6.06 17.32 10.67
CA TYR A 161 -4.75 17.96 10.73
C TYR A 161 -4.53 18.53 12.12
N SER A 162 -3.47 18.10 12.79
CA SER A 162 -3.11 18.61 14.09
C SER A 162 -1.79 19.38 14.04
N PHE A 163 -1.70 20.44 14.86
CA PHE A 163 -0.57 21.36 14.86
C PHE A 163 -0.05 21.48 16.28
N HIS A 164 1.25 21.29 16.47
CA HIS A 164 1.89 21.13 17.77
C HIS A 164 3.15 22.00 17.90
N ALA A 165 3.54 22.30 19.13
CA ALA A 165 4.78 23.00 19.43
C ALA A 165 5.97 22.06 19.62
N ASN A 166 5.73 20.78 19.91
CA ASN A 166 6.73 19.73 20.11
C ASN A 166 6.17 18.34 19.80
N TYR A 167 7.04 17.35 19.71
CA TYR A 167 6.68 15.96 19.41
C TYR A 167 5.89 15.28 20.54
N ASP A 168 6.19 15.56 21.82
CA ASP A 168 5.46 14.95 22.95
C ASP A 168 3.96 15.25 22.86
N SER A 169 3.61 16.48 22.48
CA SER A 169 2.22 16.88 22.27
C SER A 169 1.60 16.22 21.02
N LEU A 170 2.40 16.00 19.98
CA LEU A 170 1.95 15.27 18.77
C LEU A 170 1.64 13.83 19.10
N ASP A 171 2.52 13.14 19.83
CA ASP A 171 2.37 11.72 20.18
C ASP A 171 1.09 11.49 20.98
N VAL A 172 0.78 12.36 21.93
CA VAL A 172 -0.48 12.30 22.68
C VAL A 172 -1.69 12.38 21.77
N THR A 173 -1.70 13.33 20.84
CA THR A 173 -2.82 13.48 19.88
C THR A 173 -2.89 12.33 18.89
N TYR A 174 -1.74 11.78 18.47
CA TYR A 174 -1.69 10.58 17.63
C TYR A 174 -2.37 9.38 18.30
N ASP A 175 -2.08 9.11 19.56
CA ASP A 175 -2.71 8.04 20.33
C ASP A 175 -4.21 8.28 20.56
N GLU A 176 -4.62 9.54 20.76
CA GLU A 176 -6.04 9.92 20.85
C GLU A 176 -6.78 9.62 19.52
N TYR A 177 -6.19 9.95 18.38
CA TYR A 177 -6.75 9.62 17.06
C TYR A 177 -6.81 8.12 16.83
N LYS A 178 -5.75 7.38 17.16
CA LYS A 178 -5.75 5.92 17.08
C LYS A 178 -6.93 5.32 17.87
N SER A 179 -7.10 5.74 19.11
CA SER A 179 -8.22 5.30 19.96
C SER A 179 -9.59 5.71 19.39
N ALA A 180 -9.68 6.89 18.77
CA ALA A 180 -10.90 7.35 18.13
C ALA A 180 -11.25 6.51 16.91
N TYR A 181 -10.27 6.17 16.06
CA TYR A 181 -10.47 5.29 14.90
C TYR A 181 -10.90 3.89 15.31
N GLU A 182 -10.28 3.28 16.31
CA GLU A 182 -10.69 1.98 16.83
C GLU A 182 -12.18 1.99 17.26
N LYS A 183 -12.61 3.06 17.93
CA LYS A 183 -14.02 3.22 18.33
C LYS A 183 -14.95 3.46 17.14
N ILE A 184 -14.52 4.23 16.14
CA ILE A 184 -15.29 4.48 14.92
C ILE A 184 -15.55 3.16 14.18
N PHE A 185 -14.52 2.36 13.94
CA PHE A 185 -14.66 1.07 13.24
C PHE A 185 -15.49 0.08 14.05
N THR A 186 -15.24 -0.04 15.36
CA THR A 186 -16.04 -0.89 16.25
C THR A 186 -17.53 -0.50 16.26
N ARG A 187 -17.84 0.81 16.38
CA ARG A 187 -19.21 1.32 16.34
C ARG A 187 -19.87 1.17 14.97
N SER A 188 -19.08 1.09 13.93
CA SER A 188 -19.55 0.83 12.56
C SER A 188 -19.70 -0.67 12.26
N GLU A 189 -19.44 -1.53 13.26
CA GLU A 189 -19.51 -3.00 13.16
C GLU A 189 -18.56 -3.54 12.05
N ILE A 190 -17.41 -2.88 11.84
CA ILE A 190 -16.37 -3.30 10.89
C ILE A 190 -15.31 -4.08 11.66
N ASP A 191 -15.01 -5.29 11.20
CA ASP A 191 -13.85 -6.04 11.66
C ASP A 191 -12.58 -5.47 11.03
N PHE A 192 -11.57 -5.14 11.83
CA PHE A 192 -10.39 -4.44 11.36
C PHE A 192 -9.13 -4.84 12.12
N LYS A 193 -7.99 -4.55 11.50
CA LYS A 193 -6.67 -4.55 12.15
C LYS A 193 -6.01 -3.20 11.95
N ALA A 194 -5.46 -2.65 13.03
CA ALA A 194 -4.50 -1.56 12.92
C ALA A 194 -3.14 -2.18 12.55
N ILE A 195 -2.58 -1.76 11.44
CA ILE A 195 -1.32 -2.31 10.88
C ILE A 195 -0.28 -1.20 10.76
N ILE A 196 0.98 -1.60 10.71
CA ILE A 196 2.08 -0.72 10.32
C ILE A 196 2.00 -0.57 8.79
N GLY A 197 1.86 0.68 8.34
CA GLY A 197 1.80 1.04 6.93
C GLY A 197 3.04 1.81 6.49
N ASP A 198 3.20 1.94 5.17
CA ASP A 198 4.18 2.85 4.59
C ASP A 198 3.61 4.28 4.52
N GLY A 199 4.44 5.30 4.79
CA GLY A 199 4.06 6.72 4.69
C GLY A 199 3.81 7.18 3.26
N GLY A 200 4.31 6.43 2.26
CA GLY A 200 4.17 6.71 0.83
C GLY A 200 4.62 8.12 0.46
N ALA A 201 3.95 8.73 -0.53
CA ALA A 201 4.19 10.09 -0.98
C ALA A 201 3.85 11.18 0.05
N MET A 202 3.17 10.80 1.15
CA MET A 202 2.85 11.72 2.26
C MET A 202 4.05 11.93 3.19
N GLY A 203 4.98 10.98 3.22
CA GLY A 203 6.12 10.96 4.13
C GLY A 203 5.72 10.68 5.58
N GLY A 204 6.69 10.72 6.49
CA GLY A 204 6.50 10.45 7.91
C GLY A 204 7.16 9.16 8.35
N LYS A 205 7.54 9.08 9.64
CA LYS A 205 8.27 7.92 10.18
C LYS A 205 7.34 6.84 10.72
N ASP A 206 6.17 7.22 11.22
CA ASP A 206 5.23 6.33 11.88
C ASP A 206 3.88 6.44 11.17
N SER A 207 3.61 5.50 10.26
CA SER A 207 2.34 5.37 9.57
C SER A 207 1.58 4.16 10.08
N GLN A 208 0.28 4.32 10.33
CA GLN A 208 -0.63 3.23 10.66
C GLN A 208 -1.85 3.26 9.75
N GLU A 209 -2.30 2.09 9.36
CA GLU A 209 -3.51 1.90 8.57
C GLU A 209 -4.51 1.04 9.35
N PHE A 210 -5.77 1.36 9.21
CA PHE A 210 -6.87 0.56 9.77
C PHE A 210 -7.51 -0.23 8.63
N MET A 211 -7.06 -1.49 8.48
CA MET A 211 -7.49 -2.36 7.40
C MET A 211 -8.74 -3.12 7.80
N ALA A 212 -9.84 -2.89 7.07
CA ALA A 212 -11.04 -3.70 7.19
C ALA A 212 -10.76 -5.12 6.68
N ILE A 213 -11.05 -6.12 7.51
CA ILE A 213 -10.86 -7.52 7.16
C ILE A 213 -12.02 -7.95 6.26
N THR A 214 -11.71 -8.30 5.02
CA THR A 214 -12.66 -8.95 4.13
C THR A 214 -12.62 -10.45 4.38
N PRO A 215 -13.77 -11.13 4.55
CA PRO A 215 -13.79 -12.58 4.71
C PRO A 215 -13.21 -13.25 3.47
N ASP A 216 -12.41 -14.30 3.67
CA ASP A 216 -11.94 -15.15 2.59
C ASP A 216 -13.12 -15.89 1.94
N ARG A 217 -12.95 -16.38 0.70
CA ARG A 217 -13.94 -17.23 -0.01
C ARG A 217 -14.33 -18.47 0.78
N THR A 218 -13.46 -18.93 1.68
CA THR A 218 -13.70 -20.04 2.59
C THR A 218 -14.60 -19.69 3.77
N ASP A 219 -14.76 -18.40 4.09
CA ASP A 219 -15.59 -17.88 5.20
C ASP A 219 -17.04 -17.56 4.76
N LEU A 220 -17.58 -18.34 3.81
CA LEU A 220 -18.97 -18.19 3.36
C LEU A 220 -19.97 -18.23 4.53
N ASP A 221 -19.65 -18.99 5.55
CA ASP A 221 -20.44 -19.09 6.78
C ASP A 221 -20.53 -17.74 7.52
N ARG A 222 -19.45 -16.94 7.51
CA ARG A 222 -19.40 -15.60 8.09
C ARG A 222 -20.25 -14.59 7.30
N TRP A 223 -20.29 -14.71 5.97
CA TRP A 223 -21.13 -13.87 5.11
C TRP A 223 -22.63 -14.07 5.36
N LEU A 224 -23.04 -15.31 5.59
CA LEU A 224 -24.44 -15.69 5.80
C LEU A 224 -24.93 -15.31 7.21
N VAL A 225 -24.05 -15.29 8.20
CA VAL A 225 -24.37 -14.89 9.59
C VAL A 225 -24.43 -13.37 9.77
N LEU A 226 -23.88 -12.58 8.85
CA LEU A 226 -24.00 -11.11 8.88
C LEU A 226 -25.44 -10.64 8.61
N ASP A 227 -26.28 -11.46 7.98
CA ASP A 227 -27.73 -11.22 7.96
C ASP A 227 -28.35 -11.79 9.24
N LYS A 228 -28.56 -10.90 10.24
CA LYS A 228 -29.22 -11.24 11.52
C LYS A 228 -30.63 -11.85 11.38
N SER A 229 -31.12 -12.04 10.17
CA SER A 229 -32.38 -12.74 9.88
C SER A 229 -32.26 -14.27 10.02
N VAL A 230 -31.02 -14.80 10.07
CA VAL A 230 -30.73 -16.24 10.25
C VAL A 230 -29.91 -16.39 11.52
N ALA A 231 -30.47 -17.06 12.53
CA ALA A 231 -29.81 -17.26 13.82
C ALA A 231 -28.69 -18.32 13.75
N SER A 232 -28.80 -19.29 12.81
CA SER A 232 -27.72 -20.23 12.48
C SER A 232 -27.87 -20.73 11.02
N LEU A 233 -26.78 -21.22 10.43
CA LEU A 233 -26.79 -21.82 9.09
C LEU A 233 -27.64 -23.10 9.03
N ASP A 234 -27.83 -23.75 10.18
CA ASP A 234 -28.66 -24.98 10.28
C ASP A 234 -30.17 -24.73 10.04
N GLU A 235 -30.57 -23.46 10.07
CA GLU A 235 -31.96 -23.04 9.76
C GLU A 235 -32.21 -22.88 8.26
N ILE A 236 -31.15 -22.88 7.44
CA ILE A 236 -31.29 -22.80 5.97
C ILE A 236 -31.35 -24.21 5.39
N PRO A 237 -32.33 -24.52 4.55
CA PRO A 237 -32.35 -25.79 3.83
C PRO A 237 -31.07 -26.02 3.04
N ALA A 238 -30.53 -27.24 3.10
CA ALA A 238 -29.20 -27.54 2.55
C ALA A 238 -29.08 -27.23 1.05
N ASP A 239 -30.10 -27.43 0.28
CA ASP A 239 -30.16 -27.11 -1.16
C ASP A 239 -30.13 -25.59 -1.42
N VAL A 240 -30.76 -24.80 -0.54
CA VAL A 240 -30.74 -23.35 -0.61
C VAL A 240 -29.38 -22.84 -0.20
N LEU A 241 -28.78 -23.41 0.85
CA LEU A 241 -27.41 -23.05 1.30
C LEU A 241 -26.39 -23.33 0.21
N GLU A 242 -26.45 -24.49 -0.43
CA GLU A 242 -25.54 -24.82 -1.54
C GLU A 242 -25.74 -23.91 -2.77
N ALA A 243 -26.95 -23.53 -3.09
CA ALA A 243 -27.26 -22.59 -4.17
C ALA A 243 -26.68 -21.20 -3.86
N ILE A 244 -26.80 -20.71 -2.61
CA ILE A 244 -26.22 -19.45 -2.16
C ILE A 244 -24.69 -19.51 -2.20
N LYS A 245 -24.08 -20.59 -1.72
CA LYS A 245 -22.63 -20.80 -1.79
C LYS A 245 -22.12 -20.82 -3.22
N ALA A 246 -22.81 -21.50 -4.12
CA ALA A 246 -22.45 -21.55 -5.54
C ALA A 246 -22.57 -20.17 -6.21
N GLU A 247 -23.59 -19.39 -5.88
CA GLU A 247 -23.73 -18.01 -6.38
C GLU A 247 -22.63 -17.09 -5.82
N LEU A 248 -22.35 -17.15 -4.52
CA LEU A 248 -21.32 -16.34 -3.87
C LEU A 248 -19.91 -16.72 -4.33
N SER A 249 -19.66 -18.00 -4.65
CA SER A 249 -18.35 -18.46 -5.15
C SER A 249 -17.98 -17.88 -6.52
N ASN A 250 -18.97 -17.44 -7.29
CA ASN A 250 -18.77 -16.78 -8.58
C ASN A 250 -18.37 -15.30 -8.45
N TRP A 251 -18.53 -14.71 -7.26
CA TRP A 251 -18.19 -13.32 -7.02
C TRP A 251 -16.75 -13.19 -6.49
N MET A 252 -15.99 -12.26 -7.07
CA MET A 252 -14.68 -11.94 -6.55
C MET A 252 -14.83 -11.19 -5.21
N VAL A 253 -14.21 -11.71 -4.17
CA VAL A 253 -13.92 -10.94 -2.97
C VAL A 253 -12.68 -10.12 -3.32
N SER A 254 -12.78 -8.81 -3.31
CA SER A 254 -11.65 -7.94 -3.55
C SER A 254 -11.24 -7.27 -2.25
N GLY A 255 -9.99 -7.49 -1.84
CA GLY A 255 -9.26 -6.61 -0.95
C GLY A 255 -8.42 -5.63 -1.79
N GLU A 256 -8.05 -4.49 -1.23
CA GLU A 256 -7.06 -3.59 -1.84
C GLU A 256 -5.65 -4.11 -1.59
N ASP A 257 -5.38 -4.61 -0.37
CA ASP A 257 -4.07 -5.04 0.07
C ASP A 257 -4.12 -6.37 0.83
N THR A 258 -2.96 -6.99 0.95
CA THR A 258 -2.75 -8.19 1.76
C THR A 258 -1.99 -7.81 3.03
N ILE A 259 -2.49 -8.27 4.18
CA ILE A 259 -1.87 -8.04 5.48
C ILE A 259 -1.31 -9.33 6.07
N ALA A 260 -0.18 -9.20 6.77
CA ALA A 260 0.37 -10.23 7.63
C ALA A 260 0.10 -9.87 9.09
N TYR A 261 -0.47 -10.78 9.87
CA TYR A 261 -0.69 -10.54 11.29
C TYR A 261 -0.47 -11.80 12.12
N SER A 262 -0.11 -11.61 13.39
CA SER A 262 0.05 -12.70 14.35
C SER A 262 -1.28 -13.03 15.04
N SER A 263 -1.57 -14.31 15.22
CA SER A 263 -2.68 -14.77 16.08
C SER A 263 -2.35 -14.68 17.57
N GLU A 264 -1.06 -14.58 17.93
CA GLU A 264 -0.57 -14.68 19.30
C GLU A 264 -0.06 -13.33 19.86
N SER A 265 0.09 -12.32 19.02
CA SER A 265 0.59 -11.00 19.40
C SER A 265 -0.20 -9.87 18.73
N SER A 266 0.11 -8.62 19.08
CA SER A 266 -0.46 -7.43 18.45
C SER A 266 0.20 -7.06 17.11
N TYR A 267 1.13 -7.87 16.59
CA TYR A 267 1.82 -7.58 15.35
C TYR A 267 0.88 -7.70 14.16
N ALA A 268 0.81 -6.64 13.36
CA ALA A 268 0.13 -6.61 12.07
C ALA A 268 0.79 -5.56 11.16
N ALA A 269 1.01 -5.91 9.89
CA ALA A 269 1.60 -5.04 8.89
C ALA A 269 1.03 -5.38 7.50
N ASN A 270 1.04 -4.42 6.55
CA ASN A 270 0.88 -4.78 5.15
C ASN A 270 2.10 -5.59 4.68
N LEU A 271 2.01 -6.28 3.54
CA LEU A 271 3.12 -7.12 3.07
C LEU A 271 4.38 -6.29 2.76
N GLU A 272 4.21 -5.05 2.38
CA GLU A 272 5.30 -4.12 2.07
C GLU A 272 6.14 -3.77 3.31
N MET A 273 5.52 -3.74 4.50
CA MET A 273 6.16 -3.43 5.78
C MET A 273 6.38 -4.65 6.67
N ALA A 274 5.82 -5.81 6.30
CA ALA A 274 5.92 -7.03 7.11
C ALA A 274 7.37 -7.48 7.26
N THR A 275 7.83 -7.64 8.50
CA THR A 275 9.18 -8.12 8.78
C THR A 275 9.26 -9.64 8.67
N ASN A 276 10.31 -10.12 8.00
CA ASN A 276 10.59 -11.52 7.90
C ASN A 276 11.38 -12.00 9.13
N GLU A 277 10.95 -13.12 9.72
CA GLU A 277 11.75 -13.78 10.74
C GLU A 277 13.01 -14.36 10.09
N TYR A 278 14.16 -13.94 10.60
CA TYR A 278 15.44 -14.47 10.17
C TYR A 278 16.08 -15.26 11.30
N LYS A 279 16.38 -16.53 11.03
CA LYS A 279 17.15 -17.40 11.92
C LYS A 279 18.46 -17.71 11.23
N PRO A 280 19.60 -17.16 11.73
CA PRO A 280 20.90 -17.47 11.16
C PRO A 280 21.13 -18.96 11.09
N SER A 281 21.59 -19.46 9.96
CA SER A 281 22.06 -20.85 9.83
C SER A 281 23.56 -20.91 10.13
N ASN A 282 23.99 -21.98 10.77
CA ASN A 282 25.43 -22.21 10.92
C ASN A 282 26.02 -22.64 9.57
N ARG A 283 26.94 -21.85 9.02
CA ARG A 283 27.74 -22.24 7.86
C ARG A 283 28.51 -23.54 8.18
N VAL A 284 28.20 -24.61 7.47
CA VAL A 284 28.77 -25.96 7.72
C VAL A 284 29.70 -26.38 6.58
N ALA A 285 29.59 -25.79 5.39
CA ALA A 285 30.39 -26.21 4.24
C ALA A 285 31.80 -25.58 4.25
N ALA A 286 32.83 -26.40 3.96
CA ALA A 286 34.16 -25.87 3.67
C ALA A 286 34.09 -24.99 2.41
N GLU A 287 34.72 -23.83 2.47
CA GLU A 287 34.75 -22.89 1.33
C GLU A 287 35.55 -23.51 0.16
N THR A 288 34.93 -23.47 -1.02
CA THR A 288 35.57 -23.86 -2.27
C THR A 288 36.24 -22.66 -2.94
N GLU A 289 37.10 -22.90 -3.90
CA GLU A 289 37.69 -21.85 -4.72
C GLU A 289 36.62 -21.17 -5.57
N LEU A 290 36.81 -19.88 -5.81
CA LEU A 290 35.97 -19.08 -6.72
C LEU A 290 36.32 -19.48 -8.16
N VAL A 291 35.35 -20.03 -8.89
CA VAL A 291 35.56 -20.51 -10.26
C VAL A 291 34.59 -19.81 -11.21
N ARG A 292 35.13 -19.27 -12.30
CA ARG A 292 34.34 -18.72 -13.42
C ARG A 292 33.93 -19.84 -14.38
N VAL A 293 32.64 -19.94 -14.64
CA VAL A 293 32.04 -20.99 -15.46
C VAL A 293 31.24 -20.36 -16.60
N GLU A 294 31.41 -20.90 -17.82
CA GLU A 294 30.61 -20.50 -18.97
C GLU A 294 29.20 -21.08 -18.86
N THR A 295 28.18 -20.24 -18.98
CA THR A 295 26.75 -20.58 -18.85
C THR A 295 25.96 -20.02 -20.04
N PRO A 296 26.17 -20.56 -21.23
CA PRO A 296 25.60 -20.00 -22.47
C PRO A 296 24.08 -20.05 -22.41
N ASN A 297 23.45 -18.92 -22.79
CA ASN A 297 21.98 -18.76 -22.84
C ASN A 297 21.25 -18.91 -21.50
N CYS A 298 21.92 -18.92 -20.36
CA CYS A 298 21.31 -18.89 -19.04
C CYS A 298 21.20 -17.43 -18.57
N LYS A 299 19.97 -16.91 -18.45
CA LYS A 299 19.68 -15.53 -18.04
C LYS A 299 18.83 -15.44 -16.78
N THR A 300 18.11 -16.50 -16.46
CA THR A 300 17.22 -16.55 -15.30
C THR A 300 17.81 -17.48 -14.22
N ILE A 301 17.38 -17.30 -12.97
CA ILE A 301 17.88 -18.10 -11.84
C ILE A 301 17.62 -19.59 -12.04
N ASP A 302 16.45 -19.97 -12.53
CA ASP A 302 16.08 -21.36 -12.82
C ASP A 302 16.94 -21.97 -13.93
N GLU A 303 17.22 -21.22 -15.01
CA GLU A 303 18.13 -21.69 -16.07
C GLU A 303 19.55 -21.92 -15.56
N VAL A 304 20.10 -20.99 -14.78
CA VAL A 304 21.44 -21.10 -14.18
C VAL A 304 21.50 -22.26 -13.17
N ALA A 305 20.50 -22.36 -12.29
CA ALA A 305 20.43 -23.44 -11.30
C ALA A 305 20.35 -24.82 -11.97
N ALA A 306 19.51 -24.96 -13.00
CA ALA A 306 19.39 -26.20 -13.77
C ALA A 306 20.68 -26.55 -14.53
N PHE A 307 21.33 -25.58 -15.17
CA PHE A 307 22.58 -25.79 -15.92
C PHE A 307 23.72 -26.24 -15.02
N LEU A 308 23.89 -25.59 -13.87
CA LEU A 308 24.96 -25.88 -12.90
C LEU A 308 24.61 -26.99 -11.90
N GLN A 309 23.39 -27.54 -11.97
CA GLN A 309 22.87 -28.59 -11.11
C GLN A 309 22.90 -28.22 -9.61
N VAL A 310 22.53 -26.99 -9.30
CA VAL A 310 22.37 -26.47 -7.94
C VAL A 310 20.91 -26.12 -7.68
N SER A 311 20.53 -25.92 -6.41
CA SER A 311 19.22 -25.38 -6.10
C SER A 311 19.19 -23.87 -6.32
N GLU A 312 18.01 -23.31 -6.61
CA GLU A 312 17.82 -21.85 -6.69
C GLU A 312 18.24 -21.16 -5.38
N GLU A 313 18.06 -21.81 -4.24
CA GLU A 313 18.47 -21.33 -2.92
C GLU A 313 20.01 -21.21 -2.76
N GLN A 314 20.79 -21.82 -3.63
CA GLN A 314 22.25 -21.69 -3.67
C GLN A 314 22.73 -20.61 -4.62
N THR A 315 21.81 -19.88 -5.26
CA THR A 315 22.15 -18.78 -6.18
C THR A 315 21.92 -17.43 -5.52
N ILE A 316 22.65 -16.42 -5.98
CA ILE A 316 22.49 -15.02 -5.60
C ILE A 316 21.86 -14.27 -6.76
N LYS A 317 20.65 -13.77 -6.55
CA LYS A 317 19.97 -12.86 -7.48
C LYS A 317 20.49 -11.44 -7.25
N THR A 318 20.92 -10.79 -8.31
CA THR A 318 21.47 -9.43 -8.29
C THR A 318 20.55 -8.50 -9.05
N LEU A 319 20.02 -7.49 -8.38
CA LEU A 319 19.15 -6.45 -8.92
C LEU A 319 19.84 -5.10 -8.78
N VAL A 320 19.66 -4.21 -9.74
CA VAL A 320 20.30 -2.90 -9.78
C VAL A 320 19.26 -1.80 -9.78
N TYR A 321 19.42 -0.83 -8.90
CA TYR A 321 18.57 0.34 -8.76
C TYR A 321 19.40 1.63 -8.76
N ILE A 322 18.76 2.73 -9.10
CA ILE A 322 19.29 4.07 -8.93
C ILE A 322 18.51 4.73 -7.79
N ALA A 323 19.23 5.09 -6.73
CA ALA A 323 18.68 5.78 -5.56
C ALA A 323 19.38 7.13 -5.41
N ASP A 324 18.65 8.26 -5.54
CA ASP A 324 19.20 9.61 -5.46
C ASP A 324 20.47 9.77 -6.33
N GLU A 325 20.39 9.38 -7.59
CA GLU A 325 21.46 9.41 -8.60
C GLU A 325 22.66 8.48 -8.30
N LYS A 326 22.54 7.55 -7.33
CA LYS A 326 23.59 6.60 -6.98
C LYS A 326 23.19 5.16 -7.29
N PRO A 327 24.11 4.34 -7.81
CA PRO A 327 23.84 2.94 -8.07
C PRO A 327 23.77 2.13 -6.76
N VAL A 328 22.74 1.30 -6.64
CA VAL A 328 22.53 0.38 -5.55
C VAL A 328 22.32 -1.02 -6.11
N VAL A 329 23.07 -1.97 -5.58
CA VAL A 329 22.92 -3.40 -5.87
C VAL A 329 22.16 -4.08 -4.72
N ALA A 330 21.02 -4.67 -5.03
CA ALA A 330 20.24 -5.48 -4.10
C ALA A 330 20.50 -6.97 -4.36
N LEU A 331 20.89 -7.69 -3.31
CA LEU A 331 21.19 -9.12 -3.36
C LEU A 331 20.15 -9.92 -2.59
N LEU A 332 19.63 -10.96 -3.23
CA LEU A 332 18.72 -11.93 -2.62
C LEU A 332 19.15 -13.36 -2.91
N VAL A 333 18.65 -14.30 -2.13
CA VAL A 333 18.67 -15.72 -2.51
C VAL A 333 17.79 -15.92 -3.74
N GLY A 334 18.18 -16.77 -4.67
CA GLY A 334 17.60 -16.83 -6.02
C GLY A 334 16.09 -17.01 -6.09
N ASN A 335 15.49 -17.75 -5.17
CA ASN A 335 14.05 -17.99 -5.10
C ASN A 335 13.26 -16.90 -4.33
N ASP A 336 13.94 -15.95 -3.67
CA ASP A 336 13.30 -14.84 -2.97
C ASP A 336 12.95 -13.68 -3.94
N GLN A 337 12.02 -12.81 -3.51
CA GLN A 337 11.63 -11.61 -4.23
C GLN A 337 12.04 -10.36 -3.43
N LEU A 338 12.45 -9.31 -4.15
CA LEU A 338 12.75 -8.02 -3.53
C LEU A 338 11.45 -7.30 -3.16
N ASN A 339 11.45 -6.72 -1.98
CA ASN A 339 10.48 -5.72 -1.56
C ASN A 339 11.11 -4.33 -1.78
N GLU A 340 10.74 -3.68 -2.88
CA GLU A 340 11.30 -2.37 -3.27
C GLU A 340 11.02 -1.28 -2.24
N VAL A 341 9.87 -1.34 -1.56
CA VAL A 341 9.49 -0.38 -0.52
C VAL A 341 10.43 -0.49 0.68
N LYS A 342 10.72 -1.72 1.14
CA LYS A 342 11.69 -1.94 2.22
C LYS A 342 13.08 -1.43 1.86
N LEU A 343 13.54 -1.71 0.63
CA LEU A 343 14.85 -1.27 0.17
C LEU A 343 14.92 0.26 0.09
N LYS A 344 13.92 0.91 -0.53
CA LYS A 344 13.82 2.37 -0.59
C LYS A 344 13.83 3.01 0.79
N ASN A 345 13.00 2.51 1.71
CA ASN A 345 12.89 3.03 3.08
C ASN A 345 14.20 2.84 3.85
N HIS A 346 14.89 1.71 3.68
CA HIS A 346 16.19 1.48 4.29
C HIS A 346 17.24 2.48 3.81
N LEU A 347 17.26 2.78 2.51
CA LEU A 347 18.17 3.75 1.91
C LEU A 347 17.83 5.20 2.29
N GLY A 348 16.57 5.46 2.72
CA GLY A 348 16.07 6.82 2.95
C GLY A 348 16.03 7.66 1.67
N ALA A 349 15.88 7.03 0.51
CA ALA A 349 15.97 7.68 -0.79
C ALA A 349 14.65 8.39 -1.15
N ASP A 350 14.77 9.62 -1.63
CA ASP A 350 13.63 10.36 -2.20
C ASP A 350 13.28 9.83 -3.59
N PHE A 351 14.27 9.64 -4.44
CA PHE A 351 14.14 9.04 -5.77
C PHE A 351 14.68 7.61 -5.77
N PHE A 352 13.89 6.66 -6.35
CA PHE A 352 14.27 5.25 -6.40
C PHE A 352 13.60 4.57 -7.60
N GLU A 353 14.39 4.05 -8.53
CA GLU A 353 13.90 3.32 -9.70
C GLU A 353 14.85 2.17 -10.10
N ALA A 354 14.32 1.18 -10.80
CA ALA A 354 15.14 0.13 -11.37
C ALA A 354 16.06 0.70 -12.45
N ALA A 355 17.33 0.30 -12.43
CA ALA A 355 18.29 0.74 -13.44
C ALA A 355 17.89 0.24 -14.84
N THR A 356 18.14 1.05 -15.85
CA THR A 356 17.95 0.70 -17.26
C THR A 356 19.07 -0.22 -17.77
N GLU A 357 18.84 -0.92 -18.87
CA GLU A 357 19.88 -1.75 -19.51
C GLU A 357 21.14 -0.93 -19.86
N ALA A 358 20.97 0.32 -20.25
CA ALA A 358 22.10 1.22 -20.58
C ALA A 358 22.94 1.55 -19.35
N GLU A 359 22.31 1.89 -18.23
CA GLU A 359 22.99 2.16 -16.97
C GLU A 359 23.71 0.92 -16.41
N VAL A 360 23.06 -0.24 -16.49
CA VAL A 360 23.66 -1.51 -16.07
C VAL A 360 24.88 -1.84 -16.93
N GLN A 361 24.80 -1.67 -18.25
CA GLN A 361 25.93 -1.89 -19.15
C GLN A 361 27.08 -0.91 -18.88
N GLU A 362 26.78 0.35 -18.55
CA GLU A 362 27.77 1.35 -18.20
C GLU A 362 28.46 1.04 -16.87
N LEU A 363 27.70 0.63 -15.86
CA LEU A 363 28.19 0.36 -14.52
C LEU A 363 28.98 -0.96 -14.41
N PHE A 364 28.53 -2.02 -15.07
CA PHE A 364 29.03 -3.38 -14.88
C PHE A 364 29.69 -3.98 -16.10
N GLY A 365 29.50 -3.41 -17.29
CA GLY A 365 29.99 -3.98 -18.56
C GLY A 365 29.30 -5.27 -19.01
N ALA A 366 28.18 -5.63 -18.39
CA ALA A 366 27.39 -6.83 -18.65
C ALA A 366 25.90 -6.55 -18.62
N ASN A 367 25.11 -7.44 -19.21
CA ASN A 367 23.66 -7.35 -19.26
C ASN A 367 22.98 -8.03 -18.03
N PHE A 368 21.70 -7.72 -17.80
CA PHE A 368 20.88 -8.46 -16.86
C PHE A 368 20.97 -9.98 -17.10
N GLY A 369 20.99 -10.76 -15.99
CA GLY A 369 21.16 -12.20 -16.02
C GLY A 369 22.60 -12.66 -15.85
N SER A 370 23.61 -11.76 -15.98
CA SER A 370 25.03 -12.08 -15.74
C SER A 370 25.64 -11.25 -14.61
N LEU A 371 24.84 -10.47 -13.88
CA LEU A 371 25.30 -9.59 -12.80
C LEU A 371 25.53 -10.34 -11.50
N GLY A 372 26.56 -9.93 -10.76
CA GLY A 372 26.90 -10.50 -9.47
C GLY A 372 27.61 -9.52 -8.54
N PRO A 373 27.78 -9.87 -7.25
CA PRO A 373 28.31 -8.97 -6.24
C PRO A 373 29.86 -8.85 -6.21
N VAL A 374 30.55 -9.66 -7.00
CA VAL A 374 32.02 -9.78 -6.92
C VAL A 374 32.68 -8.77 -7.85
N ASN A 375 33.69 -8.06 -7.36
CA ASN A 375 34.46 -7.05 -8.10
C ASN A 375 33.64 -5.89 -8.64
N LEU A 376 32.68 -5.41 -7.87
CA LEU A 376 31.91 -4.19 -8.19
C LEU A 376 32.76 -2.92 -7.98
N PRO A 377 32.43 -1.81 -8.68
CA PRO A 377 33.04 -0.50 -8.41
C PRO A 377 32.86 -0.06 -6.96
N GLU A 378 33.83 0.70 -6.42
CA GLU A 378 33.83 1.13 -5.00
C GLU A 378 32.68 2.09 -4.64
N ASP A 379 32.10 2.77 -5.61
CA ASP A 379 31.00 3.72 -5.47
C ASP A 379 29.62 3.07 -5.49
N VAL A 380 29.54 1.76 -5.71
CA VAL A 380 28.27 0.99 -5.70
C VAL A 380 27.93 0.56 -4.27
N THR A 381 26.76 0.97 -3.80
CA THR A 381 26.21 0.49 -2.53
C THR A 381 25.64 -0.92 -2.68
N ILE A 382 26.08 -1.86 -1.85
CA ILE A 382 25.59 -3.26 -1.88
C ILE A 382 24.76 -3.52 -0.64
N ILE A 383 23.46 -3.76 -0.86
CA ILE A 383 22.49 -4.16 0.18
C ILE A 383 22.07 -5.60 -0.10
N ALA A 384 22.10 -6.44 0.92
CA ALA A 384 21.75 -7.85 0.78
C ALA A 384 20.67 -8.25 1.78
N ASP A 385 19.75 -9.11 1.37
CA ASP A 385 18.87 -9.76 2.33
C ASP A 385 19.69 -10.59 3.33
N ARG A 386 19.20 -10.65 4.57
CA ARG A 386 19.88 -11.39 5.67
C ARG A 386 20.18 -12.84 5.34
N LYS A 387 19.36 -13.52 4.54
CA LYS A 387 19.62 -14.90 4.12
C LYS A 387 20.89 -15.05 3.27
N VAL A 388 21.25 -14.03 2.50
CA VAL A 388 22.47 -14.06 1.68
C VAL A 388 23.71 -14.24 2.54
N GLN A 389 23.72 -13.72 3.77
CA GLN A 389 24.84 -13.86 4.70
C GLN A 389 25.17 -15.32 5.03
N ASP A 390 24.17 -16.21 5.00
CA ASP A 390 24.30 -17.62 5.35
C ASP A 390 24.74 -18.51 4.18
N LEU A 391 24.79 -17.97 2.97
CA LEU A 391 25.18 -18.74 1.80
C LEU A 391 26.65 -19.18 1.88
N SER A 392 26.92 -20.38 1.42
CA SER A 392 28.25 -20.95 1.26
C SER A 392 28.39 -21.52 -0.13
N ASN A 393 29.49 -21.21 -0.81
CA ASN A 393 29.77 -21.69 -2.17
C ASN A 393 28.63 -21.42 -3.15
N ALA A 394 28.04 -20.25 -3.05
CA ALA A 394 26.91 -19.83 -3.88
C ALA A 394 27.31 -19.63 -5.35
N VAL A 395 26.29 -19.55 -6.20
CA VAL A 395 26.43 -19.17 -7.59
C VAL A 395 25.96 -17.74 -7.77
N ALA A 396 26.72 -16.90 -8.47
CA ALA A 396 26.35 -15.53 -8.82
C ALA A 396 26.79 -15.20 -10.25
N GLY A 397 26.25 -14.16 -10.85
CA GLY A 397 26.75 -13.65 -12.11
C GLY A 397 28.23 -13.22 -12.02
N ALA A 398 28.93 -13.30 -13.14
CA ALA A 398 30.35 -12.95 -13.20
C ALA A 398 30.62 -11.50 -13.64
N ASN A 399 29.59 -10.69 -13.82
CA ASN A 399 29.62 -9.38 -14.47
C ASN A 399 30.24 -9.45 -15.88
N GLU A 400 29.98 -10.57 -16.55
CA GLU A 400 30.38 -10.84 -17.93
C GLU A 400 29.30 -11.70 -18.60
N ASP A 401 28.81 -11.27 -19.75
CA ASP A 401 27.73 -11.94 -20.46
C ASP A 401 28.01 -13.43 -20.73
N GLY A 402 27.08 -14.28 -20.30
CA GLY A 402 27.18 -15.74 -20.47
C GLY A 402 28.13 -16.43 -19.50
N TYR A 403 28.54 -15.77 -18.40
CA TYR A 403 29.39 -16.36 -17.35
C TYR A 403 28.80 -16.16 -15.96
N HIS A 404 29.00 -17.19 -15.12
CA HIS A 404 28.69 -17.15 -13.70
C HIS A 404 29.90 -17.58 -12.86
N LEU A 405 29.92 -17.17 -11.60
CA LEU A 405 30.88 -17.60 -10.59
C LEU A 405 30.27 -18.67 -9.71
N THR A 406 31.01 -19.74 -9.46
CA THR A 406 30.68 -20.76 -8.44
C THR A 406 31.66 -20.63 -7.29
N GLY A 407 31.25 -21.10 -6.11
CA GLY A 407 32.09 -21.01 -4.89
C GLY A 407 32.10 -19.61 -4.28
N VAL A 408 31.10 -18.77 -4.57
CA VAL A 408 30.97 -17.42 -4.01
C VAL A 408 30.61 -17.48 -2.52
N ASN A 409 31.37 -16.78 -1.69
CA ASN A 409 31.16 -16.74 -0.25
C ASN A 409 31.05 -15.28 0.24
N PRO A 410 29.92 -14.90 0.87
CA PRO A 410 29.77 -13.59 1.50
C PRO A 410 30.85 -13.36 2.58
N GLY A 411 31.41 -12.16 2.65
CA GLY A 411 32.49 -11.80 3.57
C GLY A 411 33.89 -12.18 3.09
N ARG A 412 34.04 -13.12 2.13
CA ARG A 412 35.30 -13.41 1.45
C ARG A 412 35.40 -12.71 0.09
N ASP A 413 34.36 -12.88 -0.75
CA ASP A 413 34.37 -12.45 -2.15
C ASP A 413 33.69 -11.11 -2.36
N PHE A 414 32.80 -10.74 -1.48
CA PHE A 414 32.16 -9.43 -1.44
C PHE A 414 31.69 -9.08 -0.02
N THR A 415 31.45 -7.78 0.23
CA THR A 415 30.86 -7.27 1.47
C THR A 415 29.57 -6.54 1.15
N ALA A 416 28.56 -6.67 2.00
CA ALA A 416 27.26 -6.00 1.85
C ALA A 416 26.72 -5.59 3.22
N GLU A 417 25.80 -4.66 3.24
CA GLU A 417 24.95 -4.42 4.40
C GLU A 417 23.78 -5.41 4.37
N TYR A 418 23.58 -6.18 5.46
CA TYR A 418 22.57 -7.23 5.53
C TYR A 418 21.33 -6.77 6.27
N VAL A 419 20.23 -6.65 5.55
CA VAL A 419 18.94 -6.14 6.04
C VAL A 419 17.77 -6.98 5.54
N ASP A 420 16.57 -6.78 6.09
CA ASP A 420 15.35 -7.40 5.58
C ASP A 420 14.81 -6.60 4.40
N ILE A 421 15.01 -7.11 3.19
CA ILE A 421 14.55 -6.50 1.92
C ILE A 421 13.67 -7.42 1.07
N ARG A 422 13.13 -8.48 1.64
CA ARG A 422 12.22 -9.42 0.96
C ARG A 422 10.82 -9.42 1.55
#